data_f0395e4247ae1c0d39b5ed5fd2494a71
#
_entry.id   f0395e4247ae1c0d39b5ed5fd2494a71
#
_cell.length_a   1.000
_cell.length_b   1.000
_cell.length_c   1.000
_cell.angle_alpha   90.00
_cell.angle_beta   90.00
_cell.angle_gamma   90.00
#
_symmetry.space_group_name_H-M   'P 1'
#
loop_
_entity.id
_entity.type
_entity.pdbx_description
1 polymer ?
#
loop_
_entity_poly.entity_id
_entity_poly.type
_entity_poly.pdbx_seq_one_letter_code
_entity_poly.pdbx_strand_id
1 'polypeptide(L)'
;LAQLIFGLASFISPLVYSELVQELKGGDAVHGFAGMLSGLVPAGLPWISLYWLFALICLLMILIILFTRFPKVELSKDEEVGAWKTHVMLFKDPVVILFFIAMFCYVGTEQGIANWISQFLSTYHGYDPQTTGARAVAYFWGLMTAGGVVGLFLLKIMDSRSVLISSTVLALICLSLALFGSANISLVSFTLVGFFASVMYPIIFSLALNSVREHHGSFSGILVTGITGGAVIPLIIGWLGDHLGLRSGMFFLYVTMGYILSIGFWAKPIITNKTVQ
;
A
#
# COMPACT_ATOMS: atom_id res chain seq x y z
N LEU A 1 -8.14 -10.61 -6.95
CA LEU A 1 -9.36 -10.32 -6.18
C LEU A 1 -9.03 -9.77 -4.79
N ALA A 2 -8.15 -10.42 -4.00
CA ALA A 2 -7.79 -9.98 -2.64
C ALA A 2 -7.28 -8.53 -2.60
N GLN A 3 -6.41 -8.14 -3.54
CA GLN A 3 -5.86 -6.79 -3.61
C GLN A 3 -6.91 -5.72 -3.99
N LEU A 4 -7.91 -6.08 -4.80
CA LEU A 4 -9.03 -5.19 -5.09
C LEU A 4 -9.90 -4.95 -3.86
N ILE A 5 -10.17 -6.01 -3.08
CA ILE A 5 -10.94 -5.91 -1.82
C ILE A 5 -10.15 -5.08 -0.80
N PHE A 6 -8.84 -5.31 -0.67
CA PHE A 6 -7.96 -4.51 0.20
C PHE A 6 -7.97 -3.03 -0.18
N GLY A 7 -7.82 -2.72 -1.47
CA GLY A 7 -7.83 -1.35 -1.97
C GLY A 7 -9.19 -0.68 -1.76
N LEU A 8 -10.29 -1.39 -1.98
CA LEU A 8 -11.64 -0.88 -1.74
C LEU A 8 -11.90 -0.60 -0.26
N ALA A 9 -11.48 -1.50 0.63
CA ALA A 9 -11.58 -1.30 2.08
C ALA A 9 -10.74 -0.10 2.54
N SER A 10 -9.53 0.04 2.01
CA SER A 10 -8.64 1.17 2.29
C SER A 10 -9.17 2.50 1.75
N PHE A 11 -9.93 2.47 0.66
CA PHE A 11 -10.65 3.65 0.13
C PHE A 11 -11.83 4.05 1.02
N ILE A 12 -12.65 3.09 1.44
CA ILE A 12 -13.87 3.34 2.21
C ILE A 12 -13.54 3.78 3.64
N SER A 13 -12.53 3.16 4.29
CA SER A 13 -12.21 3.39 5.70
C SER A 13 -11.97 4.87 6.07
N PRO A 14 -11.14 5.66 5.35
CA PRO A 14 -10.96 7.08 5.68
C PRO A 14 -12.20 7.94 5.42
N LEU A 15 -13.09 7.55 4.49
CA LEU A 15 -14.35 8.24 4.23
C LEU A 15 -15.31 8.03 5.41
N VAL A 16 -15.47 6.78 5.85
CA VAL A 16 -16.27 6.44 7.04
C VAL A 16 -15.74 7.16 8.28
N TYR A 17 -14.40 7.20 8.44
CA TYR A 17 -13.76 7.97 9.52
C TYR A 17 -14.14 9.44 9.48
N SER A 18 -14.00 10.08 8.32
CA SER A 18 -14.31 11.51 8.14
C SER A 18 -15.75 11.82 8.51
N GLU A 19 -16.72 11.01 8.10
CA GLU A 19 -18.14 11.20 8.40
C GLU A 19 -18.44 10.96 9.87
N LEU A 20 -17.99 9.85 10.46
CA LEU A 20 -18.19 9.56 11.88
C LEU A 20 -17.63 10.65 12.79
N VAL A 21 -16.44 11.17 12.47
CA VAL A 21 -15.83 12.25 13.26
C VAL A 21 -16.64 13.55 13.13
N GLN A 22 -17.16 13.87 11.95
CA GLN A 22 -17.97 15.08 11.75
C GLN A 22 -19.31 14.97 12.50
N GLU A 23 -20.01 13.85 12.39
CA GLU A 23 -21.28 13.62 13.09
C GLU A 23 -21.11 13.69 14.62
N LEU A 24 -20.06 13.06 15.16
CA LEU A 24 -19.80 13.07 16.61
C LEU A 24 -19.33 14.41 17.15
N LYS A 25 -18.77 15.30 16.30
CA LYS A 25 -18.38 16.68 16.67
C LYS A 25 -19.51 17.67 16.55
N GLY A 26 -20.52 17.42 15.71
CA GLY A 26 -21.57 18.36 15.37
C GLY A 26 -22.54 18.70 16.50
N GLY A 27 -22.61 17.89 17.58
CA GLY A 27 -23.42 18.16 18.77
C GLY A 27 -24.94 18.05 18.57
N ASP A 28 -25.41 17.83 17.35
CA ASP A 28 -26.81 17.59 17.03
C ASP A 28 -27.21 16.15 17.40
N ALA A 29 -28.51 15.89 17.46
CA ALA A 29 -29.03 14.54 17.78
C ALA A 29 -28.44 13.50 16.80
N VAL A 30 -27.42 12.80 17.25
CA VAL A 30 -26.71 11.78 16.47
C VAL A 30 -27.64 10.58 16.31
N HIS A 31 -28.02 10.24 15.09
CA HIS A 31 -28.94 9.14 14.78
C HIS A 31 -28.19 7.94 14.19
N GLY A 32 -28.81 6.78 14.21
CA GLY A 32 -28.26 5.56 13.61
C GLY A 32 -27.04 5.00 14.31
N PHE A 33 -26.07 4.52 13.54
CA PHE A 33 -24.86 3.84 14.05
C PHE A 33 -23.97 4.78 14.87
N ALA A 34 -23.80 6.03 14.44
CA ALA A 34 -23.04 7.03 15.19
C ALA A 34 -23.70 7.34 16.56
N GLY A 35 -25.05 7.35 16.63
CA GLY A 35 -25.77 7.50 17.90
C GLY A 35 -25.55 6.34 18.87
N MET A 36 -25.46 5.11 18.38
CA MET A 36 -25.10 3.95 19.23
C MET A 36 -23.67 4.07 19.77
N LEU A 37 -22.75 4.61 18.99
CA LEU A 37 -21.36 4.78 19.38
C LEU A 37 -21.15 5.98 20.31
N SER A 38 -22.01 7.01 20.28
CA SER A 38 -21.86 8.23 21.06
C SER A 38 -21.78 7.96 22.57
N GLY A 39 -22.49 6.91 23.06
CA GLY A 39 -22.42 6.49 24.45
C GLY A 39 -21.16 5.71 24.84
N LEU A 40 -20.40 5.22 23.86
CA LEU A 40 -19.19 4.42 24.05
C LEU A 40 -17.90 5.20 23.76
N VAL A 41 -18.03 6.40 23.18
CA VAL A 41 -16.91 7.23 22.75
C VAL A 41 -16.83 8.48 23.60
N PRO A 42 -15.69 8.78 24.25
CA PRO A 42 -15.49 10.02 24.99
C PRO A 42 -15.66 11.25 24.08
N ALA A 43 -16.35 12.29 24.53
CA ALA A 43 -16.67 13.49 23.76
C ALA A 43 -15.45 14.21 23.13
N GLY A 44 -14.27 14.09 23.74
CA GLY A 44 -13.03 14.66 23.22
C GLY A 44 -12.25 13.76 22.22
N LEU A 45 -12.68 12.53 22.00
CA LEU A 45 -11.91 11.51 21.26
C LEU A 45 -12.79 10.79 20.21
N PRO A 46 -13.42 11.49 19.27
CA PRO A 46 -14.36 10.89 18.30
C PRO A 46 -13.72 9.82 17.41
N TRP A 47 -12.40 9.83 17.23
CA TRP A 47 -11.65 8.83 16.46
C TRP A 47 -11.71 7.41 17.08
N ILE A 48 -12.05 7.27 18.36
CA ILE A 48 -12.23 5.97 19.03
C ILE A 48 -13.42 5.20 18.42
N SER A 49 -14.39 5.90 17.82
CA SER A 49 -15.53 5.26 17.14
C SER A 49 -15.10 4.24 16.08
N LEU A 50 -13.99 4.49 15.38
CA LEU A 50 -13.46 3.60 14.36
C LEU A 50 -12.97 2.27 14.94
N TYR A 51 -12.38 2.28 16.15
CA TYR A 51 -11.94 1.04 16.81
C TYR A 51 -13.12 0.15 17.19
N TRP A 52 -14.25 0.74 17.61
CA TRP A 52 -15.48 -0.02 17.87
C TRP A 52 -16.03 -0.65 16.59
N LEU A 53 -16.00 0.09 15.48
CA LEU A 53 -16.38 -0.44 14.17
C LEU A 53 -15.48 -1.61 13.76
N PHE A 54 -14.17 -1.47 13.89
CA PHE A 54 -13.23 -2.55 13.59
C PHE A 54 -13.40 -3.75 14.51
N ALA A 55 -13.64 -3.53 15.80
CA ALA A 55 -13.93 -4.61 16.74
C ALA A 55 -15.17 -5.40 16.33
N LEU A 56 -16.24 -4.72 15.89
CA LEU A 56 -17.44 -5.37 15.36
C LEU A 56 -17.14 -6.19 14.09
N ILE A 57 -16.38 -5.63 13.14
CA ILE A 57 -15.98 -6.34 11.92
C ILE A 57 -15.15 -7.58 12.27
N CYS A 58 -14.18 -7.46 13.20
CA CYS A 58 -13.38 -8.61 13.65
C CYS A 58 -14.25 -9.69 14.28
N LEU A 59 -15.24 -9.32 15.11
CA LEU A 59 -16.17 -10.28 15.71
C LEU A 59 -16.97 -11.02 14.65
N LEU A 60 -17.51 -10.28 13.66
CA LEU A 60 -18.24 -10.88 12.53
C LEU A 60 -17.35 -11.82 11.72
N MET A 61 -16.10 -11.45 11.48
CA MET A 61 -15.14 -12.31 10.75
C MET A 61 -14.83 -13.59 11.54
N ILE A 62 -14.68 -13.50 12.87
CA ILE A 62 -14.48 -14.68 13.72
C ILE A 62 -15.70 -15.63 13.57
N LEU A 63 -16.91 -15.09 13.64
CA LEU A 63 -18.12 -15.89 13.48
C LEU A 63 -18.16 -16.55 12.10
N ILE A 64 -17.86 -15.81 11.02
CA ILE A 64 -17.83 -16.37 9.66
C ILE A 64 -16.81 -17.52 9.58
N ILE A 65 -15.59 -17.34 10.12
CA ILE A 65 -14.55 -18.36 10.08
C ILE A 65 -14.96 -19.60 10.86
N LEU A 66 -15.60 -19.45 12.02
CA LEU A 66 -16.07 -20.58 12.85
C LEU A 66 -17.12 -21.43 12.15
N PHE A 67 -17.99 -20.80 11.34
CA PHE A 67 -19.06 -21.49 10.63
C PHE A 67 -18.69 -21.93 9.21
N THR A 68 -17.56 -21.45 8.66
CA THR A 68 -17.10 -21.80 7.30
C THR A 68 -16.25 -23.08 7.32
N ARG A 69 -16.61 -24.04 6.50
CA ARG A 69 -15.79 -25.23 6.26
C ARG A 69 -14.77 -24.94 5.18
N PHE A 70 -13.51 -24.86 5.56
CA PHE A 70 -12.41 -24.68 4.59
C PHE A 70 -12.05 -26.02 3.95
N PRO A 71 -11.92 -26.08 2.61
CA PRO A 71 -11.39 -27.27 1.94
C PRO A 71 -9.95 -27.51 2.32
N LYS A 72 -9.55 -28.77 2.44
CA LYS A 72 -8.14 -29.14 2.56
C LYS A 72 -7.49 -28.96 1.19
N VAL A 73 -6.50 -28.08 1.11
CA VAL A 73 -5.71 -27.87 -0.10
C VAL A 73 -4.46 -28.72 0.01
N GLU A 74 -4.26 -29.62 -0.96
CA GLU A 74 -2.98 -30.32 -1.13
C GLU A 74 -2.05 -29.39 -1.92
N LEU A 75 -1.01 -28.93 -1.26
CA LEU A 75 0.04 -28.13 -1.90
C LEU A 75 0.95 -29.02 -2.72
N SER A 76 1.39 -28.56 -3.88
CA SER A 76 2.46 -29.22 -4.61
C SER A 76 3.78 -29.09 -3.81
N LYS A 77 4.72 -30.03 -4.03
CA LYS A 77 6.03 -30.00 -3.32
C LYS A 77 6.79 -28.68 -3.49
N ASP A 78 6.54 -27.97 -4.57
CA ASP A 78 7.15 -26.67 -4.89
C ASP A 78 6.49 -25.51 -4.15
N GLU A 79 5.23 -25.70 -3.71
CA GLU A 79 4.45 -24.71 -2.97
C GLU A 79 4.59 -24.89 -1.45
N GLU A 80 5.11 -26.04 -1.00
CA GLU A 80 5.38 -26.29 0.40
C GLU A 80 6.48 -25.34 0.92
N VAL A 81 6.23 -24.77 2.10
CA VAL A 81 7.24 -23.98 2.78
C VAL A 81 8.37 -24.91 3.23
N GLY A 82 9.54 -24.74 2.66
CA GLY A 82 10.71 -25.56 2.97
C GLY A 82 11.19 -25.38 4.42
N ALA A 83 12.05 -26.29 4.87
CA ALA A 83 12.69 -26.22 6.17
C ALA A 83 13.49 -24.90 6.33
N TRP A 84 13.77 -24.48 7.57
CA TRP A 84 14.59 -23.30 7.88
C TRP A 84 15.90 -23.20 7.07
N LYS A 85 16.52 -24.37 6.79
CA LYS A 85 17.71 -24.46 5.95
C LYS A 85 17.49 -23.92 4.53
N THR A 86 16.31 -24.14 3.96
CA THR A 86 15.93 -23.63 2.62
C THR A 86 15.86 -22.10 2.62
N HIS A 87 15.28 -21.49 3.65
CA HIS A 87 15.22 -20.03 3.78
C HIS A 87 16.64 -19.43 3.90
N VAL A 88 17.51 -20.02 4.73
CA VAL A 88 18.91 -19.58 4.86
C VAL A 88 19.68 -19.76 3.56
N MET A 89 19.42 -20.80 2.80
CA MET A 89 20.02 -21.02 1.49
C MET A 89 19.57 -19.96 0.49
N LEU A 90 18.28 -19.67 0.44
CA LEU A 90 17.71 -18.65 -0.44
C LEU A 90 18.25 -17.26 -0.13
N PHE A 91 18.44 -16.90 1.14
CA PHE A 91 19.06 -15.62 1.53
C PHE A 91 20.54 -15.48 1.12
N LYS A 92 21.20 -16.53 0.65
CA LYS A 92 22.53 -16.44 0.06
C LYS A 92 22.49 -16.08 -1.43
N ASP A 93 21.35 -16.22 -2.08
CA ASP A 93 21.15 -15.81 -3.47
C ASP A 93 20.98 -14.29 -3.56
N PRO A 94 21.88 -13.58 -4.24
CA PRO A 94 21.76 -12.12 -4.40
C PRO A 94 20.47 -11.70 -5.08
N VAL A 95 19.88 -12.52 -5.95
CA VAL A 95 18.61 -12.23 -6.61
C VAL A 95 17.48 -12.19 -5.59
N VAL A 96 17.46 -13.12 -4.64
CA VAL A 96 16.48 -13.17 -3.56
C VAL A 96 16.57 -11.93 -2.69
N ILE A 97 17.79 -11.51 -2.31
CA ILE A 97 18.02 -10.29 -1.51
C ILE A 97 17.55 -9.05 -2.27
N LEU A 98 17.89 -8.93 -3.54
CA LEU A 98 17.49 -7.79 -4.36
C LEU A 98 15.97 -7.66 -4.46
N PHE A 99 15.26 -8.76 -4.68
CA PHE A 99 13.80 -8.72 -4.71
C PHE A 99 13.15 -8.53 -3.34
N PHE A 100 13.76 -9.04 -2.26
CA PHE A 100 13.34 -8.72 -0.90
C PHE A 100 13.42 -7.21 -0.63
N ILE A 101 14.55 -6.57 -0.97
CA ILE A 101 14.71 -5.11 -0.87
C ILE A 101 13.71 -4.39 -1.78
N ALA A 102 13.41 -4.93 -2.96
CA ALA A 102 12.41 -4.38 -3.87
C ALA A 102 11.01 -4.32 -3.23
N MET A 103 10.58 -5.41 -2.61
CA MET A 103 9.31 -5.48 -1.89
C MET A 103 9.30 -4.55 -0.68
N PHE A 104 10.40 -4.50 0.07
CA PHE A 104 10.58 -3.58 1.19
C PHE A 104 10.47 -2.11 0.75
N CYS A 105 11.14 -1.73 -0.33
CA CYS A 105 11.07 -0.38 -0.88
C CYS A 105 9.67 -0.06 -1.40
N TYR A 106 9.01 -1.00 -2.09
CA TYR A 106 7.69 -0.76 -2.63
C TYR A 106 6.65 -0.54 -1.54
N VAL A 107 6.51 -1.49 -0.60
CA VAL A 107 5.52 -1.36 0.48
C VAL A 107 5.86 -0.18 1.39
N GLY A 108 7.16 0.07 1.59
CA GLY A 108 7.62 1.25 2.30
C GLY A 108 7.24 2.57 1.62
N THR A 109 7.33 2.63 0.28
CA THR A 109 6.89 3.79 -0.51
C THR A 109 5.39 4.00 -0.40
N GLU A 110 4.61 2.93 -0.59
CA GLU A 110 3.15 2.94 -0.51
C GLU A 110 2.66 3.45 0.84
N GLN A 111 3.14 2.83 1.92
CA GLN A 111 2.76 3.21 3.29
C GLN A 111 3.39 4.55 3.71
N GLY A 112 4.60 4.85 3.25
CA GLY A 112 5.25 6.14 3.49
C GLY A 112 4.43 7.30 2.93
N ILE A 113 3.89 7.17 1.73
CA ILE A 113 3.02 8.19 1.14
C ILE A 113 1.68 8.22 1.88
N ALA A 114 0.98 7.09 2.00
CA ALA A 114 -0.35 7.02 2.58
C ALA A 114 -0.42 7.59 4.01
N ASN A 115 0.59 7.31 4.84
CA ASN A 115 0.65 7.79 6.22
C ASN A 115 0.93 9.30 6.33
N TRP A 116 1.68 9.88 5.38
CA TRP A 116 2.13 11.26 5.49
C TRP A 116 1.38 12.26 4.61
N ILE A 117 0.50 11.82 3.67
CA ILE A 117 -0.29 12.73 2.81
C ILE A 117 -1.05 13.75 3.64
N SER A 118 -1.86 13.29 4.61
CA SER A 118 -2.74 14.16 5.40
C SER A 118 -1.95 15.20 6.18
N GLN A 119 -0.87 14.77 6.85
CA GLN A 119 0.01 15.67 7.60
C GLN A 119 0.76 16.65 6.69
N PHE A 120 1.24 16.20 5.53
CA PHE A 120 1.91 17.07 4.56
C PHE A 120 0.98 18.18 4.05
N LEU A 121 -0.24 17.81 3.64
CA LEU A 121 -1.24 18.76 3.16
C LEU A 121 -1.65 19.75 4.24
N SER A 122 -1.75 19.31 5.48
CA SER A 122 -2.02 20.21 6.61
C SER A 122 -0.85 21.17 6.87
N THR A 123 0.37 20.66 6.96
CA THR A 123 1.55 21.46 7.32
C THR A 123 1.91 22.50 6.27
N TYR A 124 1.84 22.14 4.97
CA TYR A 124 2.33 23.02 3.90
C TYR A 124 1.24 23.75 3.13
N HIS A 125 -0.02 23.33 3.23
CA HIS A 125 -1.12 23.90 2.47
C HIS A 125 -2.33 24.28 3.33
N GLY A 126 -2.28 24.06 4.66
CA GLY A 126 -3.33 24.47 5.59
C GLY A 126 -4.64 23.68 5.47
N TYR A 127 -4.63 22.51 4.80
CA TYR A 127 -5.82 21.66 4.74
C TYR A 127 -6.11 20.99 6.08
N ASP A 128 -7.39 20.85 6.41
CA ASP A 128 -7.79 20.10 7.60
C ASP A 128 -7.46 18.59 7.41
N PRO A 129 -6.65 18.02 8.32
CA PRO A 129 -6.24 16.62 8.22
C PRO A 129 -7.38 15.63 8.40
N GLN A 130 -8.44 15.99 9.14
CA GLN A 130 -9.57 15.10 9.44
C GLN A 130 -10.63 15.05 8.32
N THR A 131 -10.64 16.03 7.44
CA THR A 131 -11.58 16.13 6.31
C THR A 131 -10.85 15.98 4.98
N THR A 132 -10.23 17.05 4.48
CA THR A 132 -9.55 17.05 3.18
C THR A 132 -8.35 16.09 3.17
N GLY A 133 -7.57 16.04 4.26
CA GLY A 133 -6.45 15.13 4.40
C GLY A 133 -6.89 13.65 4.36
N ALA A 134 -7.93 13.30 5.12
CA ALA A 134 -8.50 11.95 5.12
C ALA A 134 -9.05 11.56 3.74
N ARG A 135 -9.74 12.49 3.04
CA ARG A 135 -10.22 12.26 1.67
C ARG A 135 -9.06 12.06 0.69
N ALA A 136 -7.95 12.78 0.84
CA ALA A 136 -6.77 12.59 -0.01
C ALA A 136 -6.19 11.18 0.14
N VAL A 137 -6.12 10.66 1.37
CA VAL A 137 -5.70 9.26 1.64
C VAL A 137 -6.70 8.28 1.02
N ALA A 138 -8.01 8.52 1.15
CA ALA A 138 -9.03 7.70 0.52
C ALA A 138 -8.84 7.67 -1.00
N TYR A 139 -8.71 8.81 -1.65
CA TYR A 139 -8.52 8.88 -3.11
C TYR A 139 -7.20 8.25 -3.56
N PHE A 140 -6.12 8.31 -2.77
CA PHE A 140 -4.89 7.57 -3.04
C PHE A 140 -5.17 6.07 -3.16
N TRP A 141 -5.86 5.47 -2.19
CA TRP A 141 -6.23 4.05 -2.21
C TRP A 141 -7.26 3.71 -3.29
N GLY A 142 -8.24 4.60 -3.51
CA GLY A 142 -9.25 4.45 -4.56
C GLY A 142 -8.62 4.44 -5.96
N LEU A 143 -7.71 5.39 -6.24
CA LEU A 143 -6.98 5.44 -7.51
C LEU A 143 -5.99 4.28 -7.64
N MET A 144 -5.41 3.80 -6.54
CA MET A 144 -4.59 2.58 -6.55
C MET A 144 -5.43 1.37 -6.95
N THR A 145 -6.66 1.26 -6.46
CA THR A 145 -7.59 0.19 -6.86
C THR A 145 -7.95 0.28 -8.35
N ALA A 146 -8.30 1.48 -8.83
CA ALA A 146 -8.61 1.73 -10.24
C ALA A 146 -7.39 1.46 -11.14
N GLY A 147 -6.21 1.93 -10.74
CA GLY A 147 -4.96 1.70 -11.45
C GLY A 147 -4.59 0.22 -11.55
N GLY A 148 -4.89 -0.57 -10.50
CA GLY A 148 -4.73 -2.02 -10.52
C GLY A 148 -5.58 -2.70 -11.60
N VAL A 149 -6.82 -2.26 -11.79
CA VAL A 149 -7.69 -2.74 -12.87
C VAL A 149 -7.12 -2.37 -14.24
N VAL A 150 -6.71 -1.11 -14.44
CA VAL A 150 -6.06 -0.66 -15.68
C VAL A 150 -4.77 -1.43 -15.93
N GLY A 151 -3.99 -1.70 -14.89
CA GLY A 151 -2.76 -2.47 -14.96
C GLY A 151 -2.94 -3.89 -15.49
N LEU A 152 -4.06 -4.56 -15.16
CA LEU A 152 -4.38 -5.87 -15.72
C LEU A 152 -4.52 -5.84 -17.26
N PHE A 153 -5.06 -4.74 -17.81
CA PHE A 153 -5.15 -4.57 -19.26
C PHE A 153 -3.79 -4.22 -19.86
N LEU A 154 -3.02 -3.33 -19.23
CA LEU A 154 -1.69 -2.94 -19.71
C LEU A 154 -0.74 -4.13 -19.79
N LEU A 155 -0.77 -5.03 -18.78
CA LEU A 155 0.08 -6.23 -18.75
C LEU A 155 -0.26 -7.27 -19.81
N LYS A 156 -1.43 -7.18 -20.47
CA LYS A 156 -1.75 -8.03 -21.61
C LYS A 156 -1.07 -7.57 -22.91
N ILE A 157 -0.80 -6.28 -23.04
CA ILE A 157 -0.30 -5.66 -24.29
C ILE A 157 1.15 -5.18 -24.18
N MET A 158 1.67 -5.01 -22.96
CA MET A 158 3.02 -4.48 -22.72
C MET A 158 3.83 -5.44 -21.84
N ASP A 159 5.15 -5.44 -22.03
CA ASP A 159 6.07 -6.16 -21.13
C ASP A 159 6.04 -5.58 -19.72
N SER A 160 6.05 -6.47 -18.71
CA SER A 160 5.93 -6.11 -17.30
C SER A 160 7.03 -5.14 -16.82
N ARG A 161 8.26 -5.26 -17.34
CA ARG A 161 9.35 -4.32 -17.02
C ARG A 161 9.10 -2.92 -17.57
N SER A 162 8.58 -2.84 -18.80
CA SER A 162 8.22 -1.55 -19.42
C SER A 162 7.08 -0.87 -18.65
N VAL A 163 6.07 -1.64 -18.22
CA VAL A 163 5.00 -1.12 -17.37
C VAL A 163 5.55 -0.64 -16.03
N LEU A 164 6.46 -1.40 -15.40
CA LEU A 164 7.09 -1.01 -14.13
C LEU A 164 7.88 0.29 -14.27
N ILE A 165 8.73 0.41 -15.31
CA ILE A 165 9.54 1.60 -15.57
C ILE A 165 8.63 2.82 -15.78
N SER A 166 7.68 2.73 -16.72
CA SER A 166 6.79 3.86 -17.04
C SER A 166 5.95 4.30 -15.85
N SER A 167 5.37 3.35 -15.11
CA SER A 167 4.60 3.64 -13.91
C SER A 167 5.45 4.29 -12.82
N THR A 168 6.68 3.80 -12.61
CA THR A 168 7.58 4.39 -11.60
C THR A 168 8.02 5.79 -11.98
N VAL A 169 8.33 6.04 -13.26
CA VAL A 169 8.68 7.39 -13.74
C VAL A 169 7.50 8.35 -13.55
N LEU A 170 6.29 7.95 -13.93
CA LEU A 170 5.10 8.77 -13.74
C LEU A 170 4.78 9.02 -12.27
N ALA A 171 4.96 8.02 -11.41
CA ALA A 171 4.82 8.18 -9.96
C ALA A 171 5.87 9.14 -9.38
N LEU A 172 7.13 9.11 -9.85
CA LEU A 172 8.17 10.06 -9.45
C LEU A 172 7.84 11.49 -9.89
N ILE A 173 7.31 11.68 -11.09
CA ILE A 173 6.84 12.99 -11.55
C ILE A 173 5.69 13.49 -10.65
N CYS A 174 4.69 12.63 -10.39
CA CYS A 174 3.59 12.98 -9.50
C CYS A 174 4.08 13.27 -8.07
N LEU A 175 5.03 12.50 -7.54
CA LEU A 175 5.63 12.78 -6.23
C LEU A 175 6.30 14.15 -6.21
N SER A 176 7.04 14.49 -7.26
CA SER A 176 7.69 15.81 -7.37
C SER A 176 6.67 16.95 -7.41
N LEU A 177 5.60 16.80 -8.20
CA LEU A 177 4.51 17.76 -8.25
C LEU A 177 3.76 17.85 -6.89
N ALA A 178 3.63 16.73 -6.19
CA ALA A 178 3.03 16.70 -4.85
C ALA A 178 3.87 17.47 -3.81
N LEU A 179 5.18 17.31 -3.83
CA LEU A 179 6.08 17.93 -2.85
C LEU A 179 6.34 19.43 -3.11
N PHE A 180 6.31 19.86 -4.37
CA PHE A 180 6.70 21.23 -4.76
C PHE A 180 5.58 22.06 -5.39
N GLY A 181 4.43 21.44 -5.70
CA GLY A 181 3.31 22.10 -6.34
C GLY A 181 2.49 22.99 -5.41
N SER A 182 1.54 23.73 -5.99
CA SER A 182 0.51 24.47 -5.23
C SER A 182 -0.44 23.50 -4.51
N ALA A 183 -1.28 24.01 -3.60
CA ALA A 183 -2.17 23.22 -2.77
C ALA A 183 -3.02 22.21 -3.57
N ASN A 184 -3.67 22.64 -4.65
CA ASN A 184 -4.47 21.77 -5.49
C ASN A 184 -3.62 20.77 -6.29
N ILE A 185 -2.46 21.20 -6.78
CA ILE A 185 -1.52 20.32 -7.50
C ILE A 185 -1.01 19.24 -6.54
N SER A 186 -0.60 19.60 -5.32
CA SER A 186 -0.15 18.69 -4.30
C SER A 186 -1.22 17.64 -3.98
N LEU A 187 -2.45 18.07 -3.72
CA LEU A 187 -3.58 17.20 -3.43
C LEU A 187 -3.81 16.16 -4.53
N VAL A 188 -3.94 16.61 -5.79
CA VAL A 188 -4.20 15.72 -6.93
C VAL A 188 -3.00 14.81 -7.21
N SER A 189 -1.79 15.34 -7.12
CA SER A 189 -0.59 14.58 -7.44
C SER A 189 -0.31 13.46 -6.44
N PHE A 190 -0.52 13.68 -5.14
CA PHE A 190 -0.43 12.59 -4.17
C PHE A 190 -1.40 11.46 -4.47
N THR A 191 -2.64 11.78 -4.82
CA THR A 191 -3.63 10.75 -5.16
C THR A 191 -3.26 9.99 -6.44
N LEU A 192 -2.67 10.66 -7.44
CA LEU A 192 -2.19 10.06 -8.68
C LEU A 192 -0.98 9.15 -8.48
N VAL A 193 -0.13 9.41 -7.47
CA VAL A 193 0.95 8.46 -7.14
C VAL A 193 0.36 7.07 -6.84
N GLY A 194 -0.78 6.99 -6.13
CA GLY A 194 -1.46 5.72 -5.87
C GLY A 194 -1.85 5.00 -7.15
N PHE A 195 -2.39 5.70 -8.14
CA PHE A 195 -2.74 5.13 -9.44
C PHE A 195 -1.54 4.47 -10.13
N PHE A 196 -0.42 5.16 -10.21
CA PHE A 196 0.77 4.64 -10.87
C PHE A 196 1.48 3.57 -10.04
N ALA A 197 1.44 3.64 -8.71
CA ALA A 197 2.03 2.63 -7.83
C ALA A 197 1.30 1.28 -7.85
N SER A 198 0.04 1.26 -8.25
CA SER A 198 -0.87 0.11 -8.17
C SER A 198 -0.37 -1.17 -8.84
N VAL A 199 0.38 -1.06 -9.93
CA VAL A 199 0.90 -2.18 -10.72
C VAL A 199 2.25 -2.69 -10.22
N MET A 200 2.93 -1.94 -9.36
CA MET A 200 4.32 -2.24 -8.99
C MET A 200 4.41 -3.52 -8.15
N TYR A 201 3.54 -3.68 -7.12
CA TYR A 201 3.54 -4.87 -6.28
C TYR A 201 3.42 -6.17 -7.07
N PRO A 202 2.35 -6.37 -7.88
CA PRO A 202 2.18 -7.61 -8.61
C PRO A 202 3.28 -7.84 -9.64
N ILE A 203 3.84 -6.79 -10.25
CA ILE A 203 4.94 -6.91 -11.21
C ILE A 203 6.22 -7.34 -10.49
N ILE A 204 6.60 -6.67 -9.39
CA ILE A 204 7.81 -7.02 -8.62
C ILE A 204 7.71 -8.46 -8.12
N PHE A 205 6.56 -8.85 -7.55
CA PHE A 205 6.33 -10.19 -7.04
C PHE A 205 6.41 -11.24 -8.15
N SER A 206 5.80 -10.98 -9.30
CA SER A 206 5.85 -11.88 -10.46
C SER A 206 7.26 -11.99 -11.04
N LEU A 207 7.97 -10.88 -11.20
CA LEU A 207 9.36 -10.88 -11.67
C LEU A 207 10.28 -11.65 -10.72
N ALA A 208 10.07 -11.50 -9.41
CA ALA A 208 10.82 -12.21 -8.39
C ALA A 208 10.63 -13.73 -8.55
N LEU A 209 9.40 -14.21 -8.51
CA LEU A 209 9.11 -15.64 -8.64
C LEU A 209 9.63 -16.22 -9.96
N ASN A 210 9.51 -15.47 -11.06
CA ASN A 210 10.01 -15.87 -12.37
C ASN A 210 11.55 -15.78 -12.50
N SER A 211 12.26 -15.29 -11.49
CA SER A 211 13.73 -15.21 -11.47
C SER A 211 14.40 -16.38 -10.72
N VAL A 212 13.62 -17.23 -10.06
CA VAL A 212 14.11 -18.40 -9.31
C VAL A 212 13.47 -19.66 -9.89
N ARG A 213 14.23 -20.75 -9.96
CA ARG A 213 13.77 -22.01 -10.59
C ARG A 213 12.99 -22.93 -9.66
N GLU A 214 13.31 -22.89 -8.37
CA GLU A 214 12.82 -23.82 -7.35
C GLU A 214 12.49 -23.08 -6.05
N HIS A 215 11.75 -23.73 -5.15
CA HIS A 215 11.42 -23.21 -3.82
C HIS A 215 10.53 -21.96 -3.83
N HIS A 216 9.60 -21.84 -4.80
CA HIS A 216 8.69 -20.69 -4.94
C HIS A 216 7.89 -20.41 -3.68
N GLY A 217 7.45 -21.45 -2.94
CA GLY A 217 6.72 -21.26 -1.67
C GLY A 217 7.56 -20.56 -0.60
N SER A 218 8.80 -21.04 -0.38
CA SER A 218 9.73 -20.42 0.57
C SER A 218 10.15 -19.02 0.14
N PHE A 219 10.37 -18.80 -1.16
CA PHE A 219 10.72 -17.48 -1.69
C PHE A 219 9.56 -16.49 -1.57
N SER A 220 8.32 -16.92 -1.85
CA SER A 220 7.13 -16.10 -1.60
C SER A 220 7.04 -15.65 -0.15
N GLY A 221 7.33 -16.58 0.80
CA GLY A 221 7.40 -16.24 2.22
C GLY A 221 8.42 -15.14 2.52
N ILE A 222 9.63 -15.23 1.94
CA ILE A 222 10.68 -14.21 2.07
C ILE A 222 10.20 -12.88 1.50
N LEU A 223 9.60 -12.86 0.30
CA LEU A 223 9.09 -11.64 -0.32
C LEU A 223 8.01 -10.97 0.53
N VAL A 224 7.10 -11.77 1.11
CA VAL A 224 6.05 -11.26 1.99
C VAL A 224 6.64 -10.61 3.25
N THR A 225 7.77 -11.10 3.79
CA THR A 225 8.42 -10.42 4.92
C THR A 225 8.94 -9.02 4.55
N GLY A 226 9.16 -8.73 3.26
CA GLY A 226 9.48 -7.39 2.77
C GLY A 226 8.39 -6.34 3.05
N ILE A 227 7.15 -6.77 3.37
CA ILE A 227 6.07 -5.87 3.84
C ILE A 227 6.47 -5.05 5.07
N THR A 228 7.46 -5.51 5.85
CA THR A 228 8.04 -4.75 6.97
C THR A 228 8.57 -3.36 6.55
N GLY A 229 8.89 -3.15 5.27
CA GLY A 229 9.21 -1.82 4.74
C GLY A 229 8.10 -0.79 4.98
N GLY A 230 6.84 -1.24 5.01
CA GLY A 230 5.68 -0.40 5.33
C GLY A 230 5.64 0.12 6.77
N ALA A 231 6.37 -0.48 7.69
CA ALA A 231 6.57 0.06 9.04
C ALA A 231 7.84 0.92 9.10
N VAL A 232 8.93 0.47 8.49
CA VAL A 232 10.26 1.11 8.65
C VAL A 232 10.35 2.43 7.87
N ILE A 233 9.90 2.46 6.62
CA ILE A 233 10.04 3.66 5.78
C ILE A 233 9.25 4.86 6.32
N PRO A 234 7.96 4.72 6.73
CA PRO A 234 7.23 5.82 7.37
C PRO A 234 7.92 6.35 8.64
N LEU A 235 8.55 5.48 9.44
CA LEU A 235 9.32 5.89 10.62
C LEU A 235 10.57 6.70 10.22
N ILE A 236 11.29 6.28 9.18
CA ILE A 236 12.44 7.04 8.66
C ILE A 236 11.98 8.42 8.16
N ILE A 237 10.87 8.48 7.41
CA ILE A 237 10.31 9.74 6.93
C ILE A 237 9.93 10.64 8.10
N GLY A 238 9.27 10.10 9.13
CA GLY A 238 8.90 10.84 10.33
C GLY A 238 10.12 11.36 11.09
N TRP A 239 11.09 10.51 11.35
CA TRP A 239 12.33 10.89 12.02
C TRP A 239 13.10 12.00 11.27
N LEU A 240 13.23 11.87 9.95
CA LEU A 240 13.81 12.93 9.12
C LEU A 240 12.93 14.18 9.13
N GLY A 241 11.62 14.00 9.13
CA GLY A 241 10.65 15.08 9.16
C GLY A 241 10.72 15.92 10.43
N ASP A 242 10.94 15.29 11.57
CA ASP A 242 11.08 15.97 12.87
C ASP A 242 12.36 16.84 12.95
N HIS A 243 13.43 16.43 12.24
CA HIS A 243 14.71 17.13 12.28
C HIS A 243 14.90 18.13 11.14
N LEU A 244 14.40 17.83 9.94
CA LEU A 244 14.67 18.55 8.69
C LEU A 244 13.42 19.11 8.03
N GLY A 245 12.24 18.89 8.66
CA GLY A 245 10.93 19.18 8.08
C GLY A 245 10.40 18.04 7.20
N LEU A 246 9.08 17.85 7.22
CA LEU A 246 8.41 16.69 6.61
C LEU A 246 8.68 16.56 5.10
N ARG A 247 8.78 17.69 4.37
CA ARG A 247 9.13 17.67 2.95
C ARG A 247 10.49 17.01 2.70
N SER A 248 11.48 17.34 3.51
CA SER A 248 12.83 16.75 3.44
C SER A 248 12.80 15.26 3.82
N GLY A 249 12.00 14.88 4.82
CA GLY A 249 11.79 13.47 5.18
C GLY A 249 11.21 12.68 4.02
N MET A 250 10.23 13.24 3.30
CA MET A 250 9.63 12.59 2.14
C MET A 250 10.57 12.45 0.93
N PHE A 251 11.72 13.12 0.90
CA PHE A 251 12.75 12.88 -0.14
C PHE A 251 13.31 11.46 -0.06
N PHE A 252 13.20 10.78 1.08
CA PHE A 252 13.58 9.38 1.17
C PHE A 252 12.80 8.48 0.20
N LEU A 253 11.59 8.88 -0.19
CA LEU A 253 10.79 8.19 -1.20
C LEU A 253 11.45 8.16 -2.59
N TYR A 254 12.28 9.15 -2.93
CA TYR A 254 13.04 9.10 -4.19
C TYR A 254 14.08 7.99 -4.19
N VAL A 255 14.66 7.67 -3.02
CA VAL A 255 15.60 6.55 -2.88
C VAL A 255 14.88 5.22 -3.08
N THR A 256 13.75 5.03 -2.41
CA THR A 256 12.96 3.80 -2.53
C THR A 256 12.38 3.61 -3.93
N MET A 257 11.81 4.67 -4.53
CA MET A 257 11.29 4.63 -5.90
C MET A 257 12.40 4.50 -6.95
N GLY A 258 13.58 5.10 -6.72
CA GLY A 258 14.77 4.91 -7.55
C GLY A 258 15.23 3.45 -7.55
N TYR A 259 15.17 2.79 -6.39
CA TYR A 259 15.44 1.36 -6.32
C TYR A 259 14.39 0.54 -7.11
N ILE A 260 13.09 0.85 -6.97
CA ILE A 260 12.02 0.19 -7.74
C ILE A 260 12.25 0.39 -9.25
N LEU A 261 12.60 1.60 -9.66
CA LEU A 261 12.90 1.89 -11.07
C LEU A 261 14.06 1.03 -11.60
N SER A 262 15.09 0.81 -10.78
CA SER A 262 16.26 0.02 -11.16
C SER A 262 15.90 -1.44 -11.50
N ILE A 263 14.83 -1.99 -10.93
CA ILE A 263 14.37 -3.37 -11.18
C ILE A 263 14.08 -3.58 -12.67
N GLY A 264 13.49 -2.58 -13.33
CA GLY A 264 13.20 -2.64 -14.76
C GLY A 264 14.42 -2.86 -15.64
N PHE A 265 15.64 -2.57 -15.15
CA PHE A 265 16.89 -2.70 -15.90
C PHE A 265 17.66 -3.98 -15.57
N TRP A 266 17.69 -4.42 -14.30
CA TRP A 266 18.49 -5.57 -13.89
C TRP A 266 17.69 -6.88 -13.74
N ALA A 267 16.36 -6.83 -13.57
CA ALA A 267 15.54 -8.04 -13.43
C ALA A 267 15.60 -8.87 -14.73
N LYS A 268 15.97 -10.15 -14.60
CA LYS A 268 16.06 -11.09 -15.71
C LYS A 268 15.15 -12.28 -15.43
N PRO A 269 13.85 -12.19 -15.73
CA PRO A 269 12.93 -13.30 -15.54
C PRO A 269 13.31 -14.46 -16.49
N ILE A 270 13.21 -15.69 -16.00
CA ILE A 270 13.46 -16.92 -16.77
C ILE A 270 12.35 -17.10 -17.82
N ILE A 271 11.11 -16.71 -17.46
CA ILE A 271 9.94 -16.76 -18.34
C ILE A 271 9.57 -15.33 -18.71
N THR A 272 9.63 -15.00 -19.98
CA THR A 272 9.16 -13.70 -20.48
C THR A 272 7.64 -13.70 -20.64
N ASN A 273 6.99 -12.58 -20.31
CA ASN A 273 5.56 -12.41 -20.55
C ASN A 273 5.24 -12.60 -22.04
N LYS A 274 4.27 -13.47 -22.34
CA LYS A 274 3.67 -13.51 -23.68
C LYS A 274 2.65 -12.36 -23.75
N THR A 275 3.04 -11.27 -24.38
CA THR A 275 2.07 -10.23 -24.77
C THR A 275 1.19 -10.78 -25.89
N VAL A 276 -0.11 -10.52 -25.81
CA VAL A 276 -1.04 -10.82 -26.91
C VAL A 276 -0.72 -9.83 -28.04
N GLN A 277 -0.13 -10.36 -29.11
CA GLN A 277 0.04 -9.61 -30.37
C GLN A 277 -1.29 -9.50 -31.11
#